data_87ca01dd19f44d3443c6eb6ceb0041cf
#
_entry.id   87ca01dd19f44d3443c6eb6ceb0041cf
#
_cell.length_a   1.000
_cell.length_b   1.000
_cell.length_c   1.000
_cell.angle_alpha   90.00
_cell.angle_beta   90.00
_cell.angle_gamma   90.00
#
_symmetry.space_group_name_H-M   'P 1'
#
loop_
_entity.id
_entity.type
_entity.pdbx_description
1 polymer ?
#
loop_
_entity_poly.entity_id
_entity_poly.type
_entity_poly.pdbx_seq_one_letter_code
_entity_poly.pdbx_strand_id
1 'polypeptide(L)'
;LPFALQDKIGVAKNHAIGRNRYIGYLISLATRSYDGMRVGLDCSNGSTFNIAKNVFDALGAKTFVVGNEPDGTNINMGCGSTHIENLQKLVKEKNLDCGFAFDGDADRCIAVDENGMEVHGDYILYVCGKYLKECGKLQNNTVVATVMSNMGLFKAMKRENIDICVTTVGDKRSEEHTSELQSLFAIS
;
A
#
# COMPACT_ATOMS: atom_id res chain seq x y z
N LEU A 1 4.55 3.80 -30.93
CA LEU A 1 3.47 3.18 -31.70
C LEU A 1 2.48 4.28 -32.09
N PRO A 2 1.94 4.28 -33.35
CA PRO A 2 0.92 5.22 -33.72
C PRO A 2 -0.38 4.98 -32.93
N PHE A 3 -1.12 6.06 -32.64
CA PHE A 3 -2.41 5.95 -31.98
C PHE A 3 -3.42 5.20 -32.88
N ALA A 4 -4.26 4.37 -32.27
CA ALA A 4 -5.37 3.75 -32.97
C ALA A 4 -6.45 4.80 -33.31
N LEU A 5 -7.04 4.67 -34.47
CA LEU A 5 -8.07 5.58 -34.98
C LEU A 5 -9.38 4.84 -35.19
N GLN A 6 -10.51 5.53 -34.97
CA GLN A 6 -11.86 5.06 -35.27
C GLN A 6 -12.17 3.63 -34.75
N ASP A 7 -12.51 2.71 -35.63
CA ASP A 7 -12.86 1.32 -35.38
C ASP A 7 -11.73 0.48 -34.79
N LYS A 8 -10.49 0.98 -34.83
CA LYS A 8 -9.31 0.34 -34.24
C LYS A 8 -9.07 0.74 -32.79
N ILE A 9 -9.87 1.66 -32.23
CA ILE A 9 -9.82 2.01 -30.82
C ILE A 9 -10.39 0.84 -30.02
N GLY A 10 -9.62 0.37 -29.04
CA GLY A 10 -10.06 -0.71 -28.16
C GLY A 10 -11.27 -0.34 -27.31
N VAL A 11 -11.96 -1.32 -26.82
CA VAL A 11 -13.10 -1.16 -25.90
C VAL A 11 -12.79 -1.77 -24.54
N ALA A 12 -13.29 -1.13 -23.48
CA ALA A 12 -13.19 -1.71 -22.14
C ALA A 12 -14.18 -2.87 -22.00
N LYS A 13 -13.68 -4.01 -21.52
CA LYS A 13 -14.51 -5.19 -21.21
C LYS A 13 -14.33 -5.55 -19.74
N ASN A 14 -15.45 -5.78 -19.03
CA ASN A 14 -15.36 -6.29 -17.67
C ASN A 14 -14.85 -7.74 -17.69
N HIS A 15 -13.70 -7.96 -17.07
CA HIS A 15 -13.09 -9.29 -16.94
C HIS A 15 -13.14 -9.77 -15.48
N ALA A 16 -14.32 -10.10 -15.00
CA ALA A 16 -14.57 -10.50 -13.60
C ALA A 16 -13.67 -11.69 -13.15
N ILE A 17 -13.42 -12.65 -14.05
CA ILE A 17 -12.57 -13.80 -13.74
C ILE A 17 -11.13 -13.36 -13.42
N GLY A 18 -10.56 -12.46 -14.22
CA GLY A 18 -9.22 -11.92 -14.01
C GLY A 18 -9.13 -11.13 -12.69
N ARG A 19 -10.11 -10.28 -12.43
CA ARG A 19 -10.20 -9.54 -11.17
C ARG A 19 -10.29 -10.46 -9.96
N ASN A 20 -11.15 -11.47 -9.99
CA ASN A 20 -11.31 -12.40 -8.87
C ASN A 20 -10.04 -13.25 -8.64
N ARG A 21 -9.33 -13.61 -9.72
CA ARG A 21 -8.04 -14.29 -9.63
C ARG A 21 -6.99 -13.41 -8.95
N TYR A 22 -6.95 -12.12 -9.27
CA TYR A 22 -6.06 -11.14 -8.62
C TYR A 22 -6.42 -10.94 -7.13
N ILE A 23 -7.71 -10.81 -6.79
CA ILE A 23 -8.17 -10.76 -5.40
C ILE A 23 -7.72 -12.01 -4.63
N GLY A 24 -7.91 -13.21 -5.20
CA GLY A 24 -7.46 -14.46 -4.59
C GLY A 24 -5.95 -14.50 -4.37
N TYR A 25 -5.17 -13.98 -5.31
CA TYR A 25 -3.72 -13.84 -5.16
C TYR A 25 -3.36 -12.92 -3.98
N LEU A 26 -3.97 -11.72 -3.90
CA LEU A 26 -3.71 -10.79 -2.79
C LEU A 26 -4.06 -11.41 -1.43
N ILE A 27 -5.20 -12.11 -1.33
CA ILE A 27 -5.60 -12.81 -0.11
C ILE A 27 -4.55 -13.87 0.29
N SER A 28 -3.98 -14.57 -0.68
CA SER A 28 -2.97 -15.62 -0.43
C SER A 28 -1.64 -15.10 0.13
N LEU A 29 -1.36 -13.80 0.00
CA LEU A 29 -0.16 -13.17 0.55
C LEU A 29 -0.28 -12.89 2.05
N ALA A 30 -1.50 -12.84 2.58
CA ALA A 30 -1.71 -12.58 3.99
C ALA A 30 -1.26 -13.78 4.83
N THR A 31 -0.48 -13.51 5.87
CA THR A 31 0.05 -14.53 6.80
C THR A 31 -0.81 -14.68 8.05
N ARG A 32 -1.78 -13.79 8.24
CA ARG A 32 -2.68 -13.75 9.42
C ARG A 32 -4.07 -13.32 9.01
N SER A 33 -5.08 -13.71 9.80
CA SER A 33 -6.43 -13.14 9.73
C SER A 33 -6.43 -11.72 10.28
N TYR A 34 -7.33 -10.89 9.74
CA TYR A 34 -7.63 -9.54 10.23
C TYR A 34 -8.96 -9.51 10.99
N ASP A 35 -9.40 -10.67 11.47
CA ASP A 35 -10.64 -10.80 12.23
C ASP A 35 -10.66 -9.87 13.45
N GLY A 36 -11.77 -9.15 13.63
CA GLY A 36 -11.91 -8.13 14.66
C GLY A 36 -11.35 -6.75 14.32
N MET A 37 -10.51 -6.61 13.29
CA MET A 37 -9.97 -5.31 12.87
C MET A 37 -11.03 -4.47 12.14
N ARG A 38 -11.01 -3.17 12.40
CA ARG A 38 -11.85 -2.14 11.77
C ARG A 38 -10.96 -1.26 10.89
N VAL A 39 -11.09 -1.40 9.58
CA VAL A 39 -10.17 -0.79 8.61
C VAL A 39 -10.87 0.24 7.73
N GLY A 40 -10.32 1.45 7.64
CA GLY A 40 -10.72 2.48 6.69
C GLY A 40 -10.01 2.30 5.35
N LEU A 41 -10.72 2.47 4.24
CA LEU A 41 -10.16 2.37 2.90
C LEU A 41 -10.60 3.59 2.08
N ASP A 42 -9.65 4.33 1.53
CA ASP A 42 -9.91 5.35 0.52
C ASP A 42 -9.39 4.85 -0.83
N CYS A 43 -10.32 4.55 -1.72
CA CYS A 43 -10.03 3.97 -3.04
C CYS A 43 -9.86 5.05 -4.13
N SER A 44 -9.82 6.34 -3.78
CA SER A 44 -9.58 7.47 -4.70
C SER A 44 -10.49 7.51 -5.95
N ASN A 45 -11.64 6.82 -5.94
CA ASN A 45 -12.44 6.52 -7.13
C ASN A 45 -11.61 5.91 -8.29
N GLY A 46 -10.55 5.19 -7.94
CA GLY A 46 -9.55 4.62 -8.85
C GLY A 46 -9.65 3.10 -8.98
N SER A 47 -8.55 2.48 -9.36
CA SER A 47 -8.48 1.04 -9.69
C SER A 47 -8.82 0.11 -8.53
N THR A 48 -8.67 0.55 -7.28
CA THR A 48 -8.93 -0.25 -6.08
C THR A 48 -10.40 -0.31 -5.66
N PHE A 49 -11.29 0.49 -6.27
CA PHE A 49 -12.69 0.68 -5.84
C PHE A 49 -13.47 -0.63 -5.64
N ASN A 50 -13.19 -1.67 -6.42
CA ASN A 50 -13.87 -2.96 -6.34
C ASN A 50 -12.93 -4.12 -5.95
N ILE A 51 -11.73 -3.82 -5.46
CA ILE A 51 -10.70 -4.80 -5.08
C ILE A 51 -10.41 -4.72 -3.59
N ALA A 52 -10.05 -3.53 -3.08
CA ALA A 52 -9.53 -3.36 -1.74
C ALA A 52 -10.51 -3.89 -0.67
N LYS A 53 -11.79 -3.47 -0.73
CA LYS A 53 -12.82 -3.96 0.19
C LYS A 53 -12.91 -5.50 0.18
N ASN A 54 -12.95 -6.11 -0.99
CA ASN A 54 -13.11 -7.55 -1.12
C ASN A 54 -11.93 -8.33 -0.52
N VAL A 55 -10.71 -7.80 -0.64
CA VAL A 55 -9.52 -8.41 -0.04
C VAL A 55 -9.58 -8.33 1.49
N PHE A 56 -9.81 -7.14 2.05
CA PHE A 56 -9.83 -6.96 3.50
C PHE A 56 -11.00 -7.69 4.17
N ASP A 57 -12.20 -7.66 3.56
CA ASP A 57 -13.36 -8.42 4.07
C ASP A 57 -13.10 -9.93 4.05
N ALA A 58 -12.48 -10.46 2.98
CA ALA A 58 -12.13 -11.87 2.89
C ALA A 58 -11.08 -12.30 3.93
N LEU A 59 -10.25 -11.37 4.38
CA LEU A 59 -9.27 -11.58 5.45
C LEU A 59 -9.89 -11.42 6.87
N GLY A 60 -11.18 -11.09 6.96
CA GLY A 60 -11.92 -10.99 8.22
C GLY A 60 -12.05 -9.56 8.78
N ALA A 61 -11.49 -8.55 8.14
CA ALA A 61 -11.62 -7.17 8.60
C ALA A 61 -13.04 -6.63 8.39
N LYS A 62 -13.48 -5.73 9.27
CA LYS A 62 -14.66 -4.89 9.06
C LYS A 62 -14.24 -3.61 8.36
N THR A 63 -14.57 -3.47 7.07
CA THR A 63 -14.13 -2.34 6.25
C THR A 63 -15.12 -1.18 6.21
N PHE A 64 -14.57 0.04 6.15
CA PHE A 64 -15.29 1.31 5.95
C PHE A 64 -14.65 2.02 4.76
N VAL A 65 -15.40 2.20 3.68
CA VAL A 65 -14.82 2.62 2.40
C VAL A 65 -15.34 4.00 2.00
N VAL A 66 -14.43 4.82 1.49
CA VAL A 66 -14.71 6.11 0.83
C VAL A 66 -14.00 6.13 -0.54
N GLY A 67 -14.37 7.06 -1.41
CA GLY A 67 -13.76 7.15 -2.75
C GLY A 67 -13.92 5.88 -3.60
N ASN A 68 -15.09 5.21 -3.52
CA ASN A 68 -15.32 3.94 -4.20
C ASN A 68 -16.49 3.98 -5.22
N GLU A 69 -16.86 5.18 -5.67
CA GLU A 69 -17.94 5.40 -6.64
C GLU A 69 -17.40 6.13 -7.89
N PRO A 70 -16.57 5.47 -8.72
CA PRO A 70 -15.98 6.10 -9.89
C PRO A 70 -17.05 6.42 -10.93
N ASP A 71 -17.07 7.65 -11.42
CA ASP A 71 -17.96 8.12 -12.50
C ASP A 71 -17.25 8.37 -13.83
N GLY A 72 -15.92 8.14 -13.86
CA GLY A 72 -15.06 8.37 -15.02
C GLY A 72 -14.39 9.75 -15.05
N THR A 73 -14.76 10.66 -14.13
CA THR A 73 -14.19 12.01 -14.06
C THR A 73 -13.70 12.40 -12.68
N ASN A 74 -14.07 11.65 -11.64
CA ASN A 74 -13.83 11.98 -10.22
C ASN A 74 -12.62 11.25 -9.60
N ILE A 75 -11.76 10.62 -10.39
CA ILE A 75 -10.55 9.96 -9.90
C ILE A 75 -9.62 10.95 -9.17
N ASN A 76 -9.14 10.60 -7.97
CA ASN A 76 -8.32 11.47 -7.10
C ASN A 76 -8.95 12.82 -6.71
N MET A 77 -10.23 13.02 -6.97
CA MET A 77 -10.88 14.30 -6.69
C MET A 77 -11.19 14.44 -5.19
N GLY A 78 -10.28 15.12 -4.47
CA GLY A 78 -10.39 15.35 -3.01
C GLY A 78 -10.38 14.07 -2.19
N CYS A 79 -9.75 12.99 -2.68
CA CYS A 79 -9.64 11.70 -2.03
C CYS A 79 -8.33 11.01 -2.41
N GLY A 80 -8.05 9.88 -1.78
CA GLY A 80 -6.87 9.07 -2.04
C GLY A 80 -5.61 9.56 -1.34
N SER A 81 -4.45 9.01 -1.73
CA SER A 81 -3.16 9.21 -1.05
C SER A 81 -2.64 10.64 -1.04
N THR A 82 -3.14 11.51 -1.92
CA THR A 82 -2.78 12.94 -1.97
C THR A 82 -3.73 13.84 -1.18
N HIS A 83 -4.84 13.30 -0.67
CA HIS A 83 -5.88 14.00 0.08
C HIS A 83 -6.42 13.10 1.21
N ILE A 84 -5.53 12.80 2.18
CA ILE A 84 -5.82 11.82 3.25
C ILE A 84 -6.77 12.31 4.33
N GLU A 85 -7.17 13.60 4.30
CA GLU A 85 -7.97 14.23 5.35
C GLU A 85 -9.32 13.52 5.56
N ASN A 86 -9.93 13.04 4.47
CA ASN A 86 -11.19 12.29 4.54
C ASN A 86 -11.01 10.94 5.24
N LEU A 87 -9.91 10.24 4.95
CA LEU A 87 -9.58 8.98 5.62
C LEU A 87 -9.25 9.20 7.10
N GLN A 88 -8.46 10.24 7.43
CA GLN A 88 -8.14 10.60 8.81
C GLN A 88 -9.40 10.89 9.63
N LYS A 89 -10.35 11.63 9.04
CA LYS A 89 -11.65 11.91 9.65
C LYS A 89 -12.47 10.63 9.84
N LEU A 90 -12.54 9.78 8.82
CA LEU A 90 -13.25 8.50 8.85
C LEU A 90 -12.71 7.61 9.98
N VAL A 91 -11.37 7.49 10.10
CA VAL A 91 -10.72 6.68 11.14
C VAL A 91 -11.14 7.17 12.53
N LYS A 92 -11.07 8.47 12.78
CA LYS A 92 -11.45 9.07 14.07
C LYS A 92 -12.94 8.92 14.39
N GLU A 93 -13.82 9.28 13.45
CA GLU A 93 -15.27 9.26 13.64
C GLU A 93 -15.83 7.85 13.86
N LYS A 94 -15.23 6.86 13.22
CA LYS A 94 -15.65 5.46 13.32
C LYS A 94 -14.86 4.66 14.32
N ASN A 95 -13.86 5.25 15.00
CA ASN A 95 -12.93 4.56 15.90
C ASN A 95 -12.35 3.31 15.21
N LEU A 96 -11.66 3.53 14.09
CA LEU A 96 -11.03 2.45 13.32
C LEU A 96 -9.62 2.19 13.84
N ASP A 97 -9.13 0.97 13.66
CA ASP A 97 -7.79 0.58 14.10
C ASP A 97 -6.71 1.15 13.18
N CYS A 98 -7.03 1.29 11.89
CA CYS A 98 -6.16 1.92 10.90
C CYS A 98 -6.93 2.29 9.63
N GLY A 99 -6.27 2.99 8.71
CA GLY A 99 -6.79 3.27 7.39
C GLY A 99 -5.72 3.24 6.32
N PHE A 100 -6.12 3.01 5.06
CA PHE A 100 -5.25 3.01 3.88
C PHE A 100 -5.88 3.84 2.78
N ALA A 101 -5.11 4.81 2.26
CA ALA A 101 -5.48 5.62 1.11
C ALA A 101 -4.61 5.23 -0.08
N PHE A 102 -5.23 4.89 -1.18
CA PHE A 102 -4.58 4.59 -2.45
C PHE A 102 -4.66 5.79 -3.38
N ASP A 103 -3.81 5.87 -4.39
CA ASP A 103 -4.03 6.78 -5.51
C ASP A 103 -4.77 6.10 -6.66
N GLY A 104 -5.00 6.82 -7.75
CA GLY A 104 -5.92 6.40 -8.82
C GLY A 104 -5.54 5.08 -9.49
N ASP A 105 -4.26 4.81 -9.72
CA ASP A 105 -3.74 3.56 -10.31
C ASP A 105 -3.18 2.59 -9.27
N ALA A 106 -3.19 3.00 -7.98
CA ALA A 106 -2.83 2.20 -6.82
C ALA A 106 -1.35 1.77 -6.78
N ASP A 107 -0.46 2.59 -7.34
CA ASP A 107 0.98 2.40 -7.19
C ASP A 107 1.51 3.03 -5.89
N ARG A 108 0.71 3.90 -5.25
CA ARG A 108 1.00 4.52 -3.95
C ARG A 108 -0.07 4.19 -2.92
N CYS A 109 0.38 4.03 -1.67
CA CYS A 109 -0.49 3.80 -0.53
C CYS A 109 0.04 4.57 0.69
N ILE A 110 -0.84 5.34 1.34
CA ILE A 110 -0.56 6.02 2.60
C ILE A 110 -1.40 5.36 3.69
N ALA A 111 -0.78 5.04 4.82
CA ALA A 111 -1.49 4.50 5.97
C ALA A 111 -1.80 5.60 7.00
N VAL A 112 -2.85 5.37 7.78
CA VAL A 112 -3.30 6.22 8.89
C VAL A 112 -3.49 5.34 10.11
N ASP A 113 -2.95 5.76 11.27
CA ASP A 113 -3.12 5.04 12.53
C ASP A 113 -4.49 5.29 13.19
N GLU A 114 -4.75 4.66 14.32
CA GLU A 114 -6.00 4.77 15.09
C GLU A 114 -6.28 6.20 15.61
N ASN A 115 -5.25 7.04 15.67
CA ASN A 115 -5.37 8.45 16.08
C ASN A 115 -5.61 9.38 14.90
N GLY A 116 -5.68 8.82 13.68
CA GLY A 116 -5.79 9.58 12.44
C GLY A 116 -4.48 10.28 12.03
N MET A 117 -3.34 9.81 12.54
CA MET A 117 -2.03 10.31 12.14
C MET A 117 -1.51 9.56 10.93
N GLU A 118 -0.88 10.28 10.02
CA GLU A 118 -0.23 9.67 8.86
C GLU A 118 0.94 8.79 9.27
N VAL A 119 0.96 7.56 8.73
CA VAL A 119 2.06 6.61 8.86
C VAL A 119 2.80 6.56 7.53
N HIS A 120 3.85 7.38 7.40
CA HIS A 120 4.63 7.47 6.16
C HIS A 120 5.61 6.31 6.00
N GLY A 121 6.23 6.19 4.79
CA GLY A 121 7.04 5.05 4.37
C GLY A 121 8.15 4.62 5.34
N ASP A 122 8.82 5.55 6.02
CA ASP A 122 9.88 5.20 6.99
C ASP A 122 9.34 4.40 8.20
N TYR A 123 8.11 4.70 8.66
CA TYR A 123 7.47 3.88 9.70
C TYR A 123 7.15 2.48 9.20
N ILE A 124 6.67 2.38 7.95
CA ILE A 124 6.38 1.09 7.32
C ILE A 124 7.66 0.26 7.19
N LEU A 125 8.75 0.86 6.70
CA LEU A 125 10.06 0.20 6.63
C LEU A 125 10.52 -0.30 8.00
N TYR A 126 10.35 0.51 9.05
CA TYR A 126 10.72 0.13 10.41
C TYR A 126 9.90 -1.06 10.90
N VAL A 127 8.56 -0.98 10.82
CA VAL A 127 7.67 -2.03 11.31
C VAL A 127 7.91 -3.35 10.56
N CYS A 128 7.98 -3.28 9.22
CA CYS A 128 8.22 -4.46 8.40
C CYS A 128 9.61 -5.06 8.63
N GLY A 129 10.64 -4.23 8.68
CA GLY A 129 12.02 -4.69 8.92
C GLY A 129 12.16 -5.39 10.28
N LYS A 130 11.61 -4.79 11.34
CA LYS A 130 11.59 -5.38 12.67
C LYS A 130 10.83 -6.71 12.70
N TYR A 131 9.63 -6.73 12.14
CA TYR A 131 8.81 -7.96 12.08
C TYR A 131 9.52 -9.09 11.32
N LEU A 132 10.11 -8.79 10.16
CA LEU A 132 10.85 -9.80 9.39
C LEU A 132 12.06 -10.34 10.16
N LYS A 133 12.76 -9.48 10.89
CA LYS A 133 13.87 -9.90 11.75
C LYS A 133 13.38 -10.84 12.85
N GLU A 134 12.32 -10.48 13.56
CA GLU A 134 11.72 -11.30 14.61
C GLU A 134 11.27 -12.67 14.09
N CYS A 135 10.78 -12.73 12.84
CA CYS A 135 10.42 -13.96 12.16
C CYS A 135 11.61 -14.75 11.59
N GLY A 136 12.84 -14.23 11.68
CA GLY A 136 14.04 -14.84 11.05
C GLY A 136 14.02 -14.82 9.53
N LYS A 137 13.24 -13.90 8.93
CA LYS A 137 13.05 -13.77 7.49
C LYS A 137 13.75 -12.55 6.88
N LEU A 138 14.37 -11.68 7.68
CA LEU A 138 15.12 -10.53 7.19
C LEU A 138 16.47 -11.00 6.65
N GLN A 139 16.60 -11.03 5.34
CA GLN A 139 17.81 -11.50 4.69
C GLN A 139 18.98 -10.54 4.94
N ASN A 140 20.15 -11.11 5.16
CA ASN A 140 21.37 -10.38 5.51
C ASN A 140 21.17 -9.36 6.64
N ASN A 141 20.09 -9.48 7.41
CA ASN A 141 19.71 -8.54 8.47
C ASN A 141 19.65 -7.08 7.97
N THR A 142 19.28 -6.86 6.69
CA THR A 142 19.37 -5.56 6.02
C THR A 142 18.02 -5.11 5.47
N VAL A 143 17.72 -3.82 5.63
CA VAL A 143 16.60 -3.12 4.98
C VAL A 143 17.16 -2.16 3.94
N VAL A 144 16.53 -2.11 2.76
CA VAL A 144 16.87 -1.14 1.71
C VAL A 144 16.01 0.11 1.89
N ALA A 145 16.65 1.27 1.97
CA ALA A 145 16.01 2.57 2.07
C ALA A 145 16.53 3.51 0.99
N THR A 146 15.88 4.64 0.77
CA THR A 146 16.34 5.63 -0.20
C THR A 146 17.06 6.81 0.50
N VAL A 147 17.74 7.63 -0.28
CA VAL A 147 18.33 8.89 0.21
C VAL A 147 17.28 9.87 0.78
N MET A 148 16.00 9.64 0.52
CA MET A 148 14.89 10.45 1.04
C MET A 148 14.46 10.05 2.45
N SER A 149 14.90 8.89 2.95
CA SER A 149 14.55 8.42 4.30
C SER A 149 15.12 9.32 5.39
N ASN A 150 14.33 9.56 6.41
CA ASN A 150 14.73 10.47 7.48
C ASN A 150 15.73 9.83 8.46
N MET A 151 16.46 10.68 9.18
CA MET A 151 17.47 10.25 10.16
C MET A 151 16.88 9.42 11.32
N GLY A 152 15.57 9.55 11.58
CA GLY A 152 14.86 8.76 12.59
C GLY A 152 14.87 7.27 12.27
N LEU A 153 14.64 6.92 11.00
CA LEU A 153 14.69 5.53 10.54
C LEU A 153 16.06 4.92 10.80
N PHE A 154 17.15 5.60 10.41
CA PHE A 154 18.51 5.10 10.63
C PHE A 154 18.80 4.84 12.12
N LYS A 155 18.39 5.76 12.99
CA LYS A 155 18.56 5.60 14.45
C LYS A 155 17.73 4.45 15.00
N ALA A 156 16.49 4.30 14.51
CA ALA A 156 15.59 3.24 14.94
C ALA A 156 16.12 1.85 14.51
N MET A 157 16.52 1.69 13.25
CA MET A 157 17.09 0.44 12.74
C MET A 157 18.36 0.05 13.48
N LYS A 158 19.25 1.02 13.77
CA LYS A 158 20.45 0.78 14.56
C LYS A 158 20.15 0.25 15.97
N ARG A 159 19.08 0.73 16.64
CA ARG A 159 18.64 0.21 17.94
C ARG A 159 18.18 -1.24 17.86
N GLU A 160 17.56 -1.61 16.77
CA GLU A 160 17.13 -2.98 16.50
C GLU A 160 18.26 -3.87 15.97
N ASN A 161 19.50 -3.35 15.79
CA ASN A 161 20.62 -4.02 15.15
C ASN A 161 20.26 -4.52 13.75
N ILE A 162 19.59 -3.68 12.95
CA ILE A 162 19.25 -3.91 11.55
C ILE A 162 20.13 -2.97 10.71
N ASP A 163 20.76 -3.51 9.69
CA ASP A 163 21.57 -2.75 8.75
C ASP A 163 20.67 -2.06 7.71
N ILE A 164 21.11 -0.91 7.21
CA ILE A 164 20.43 -0.17 6.14
C ILE A 164 21.35 -0.04 4.94
N CYS A 165 20.88 -0.50 3.79
CA CYS A 165 21.46 -0.18 2.49
C CYS A 165 20.73 1.03 1.91
N VAL A 166 21.46 2.10 1.56
CA VAL A 166 20.86 3.33 1.03
C VAL A 166 21.04 3.38 -0.47
N THR A 167 19.94 3.59 -1.21
CA THR A 167 19.95 3.74 -2.66
C THR A 167 19.45 5.13 -3.08
N THR A 168 19.67 5.49 -4.34
CA THR A 168 18.99 6.63 -4.95
C THR A 168 17.52 6.28 -5.22
N VAL A 169 16.66 7.31 -5.28
CA VAL A 169 15.24 7.12 -5.62
C VAL A 169 15.11 6.54 -7.04
N GLY A 170 14.26 5.52 -7.19
CA GLY A 170 13.93 4.86 -8.45
C GLY A 170 13.69 3.36 -8.28
N ASP A 171 12.57 2.87 -8.77
CA ASP A 171 12.11 1.49 -8.59
C ASP A 171 13.13 0.47 -9.07
N LYS A 172 13.70 0.66 -10.28
CA LYS A 172 14.72 -0.26 -10.82
C LYS A 172 15.95 -0.42 -9.92
N ARG A 173 16.41 0.65 -9.28
CA ARG A 173 17.61 0.61 -8.43
C ARG A 173 17.33 -0.06 -7.08
N SER A 174 16.12 0.12 -6.58
CA SER A 174 15.67 -0.58 -5.39
C SER A 174 15.52 -2.08 -5.67
N GLU A 175 14.99 -2.46 -6.83
CA GLU A 175 14.87 -3.86 -7.26
C GLU A 175 16.23 -4.52 -7.49
N GLU A 176 17.19 -3.84 -8.12
CA GLU A 176 18.55 -4.36 -8.33
C GLU A 176 19.22 -4.69 -6.99
N HIS A 177 19.20 -3.76 -6.03
CA HIS A 177 19.73 -4.02 -4.69
C HIS A 177 18.90 -5.04 -3.91
N THR A 178 17.58 -5.07 -4.09
CA THR A 178 16.70 -6.05 -3.48
C THR A 178 16.92 -7.45 -4.05
N SER A 179 17.19 -7.55 -5.36
CA SER A 179 17.49 -8.84 -6.00
C SER A 179 18.85 -9.38 -5.58
N GLU A 180 19.87 -8.54 -5.46
CA GLU A 180 21.19 -8.92 -4.95
C GLU A 180 21.16 -9.31 -3.47
N LEU A 181 20.37 -8.62 -2.66
CA LEU A 181 20.20 -8.88 -1.24
C LEU A 181 19.04 -9.85 -0.96
N GLN A 182 18.22 -10.19 -2.00
CA GLN A 182 16.97 -10.95 -1.89
C GLN A 182 16.06 -10.43 -0.75
N SER A 183 16.18 -9.19 -0.37
CA SER A 183 15.33 -8.56 0.64
C SER A 183 14.12 -7.93 -0.02
N LEU A 184 12.95 -8.42 0.31
CA LEU A 184 11.67 -7.83 -0.08
C LEU A 184 11.49 -6.51 0.67
N PHE A 185 11.30 -5.44 -0.02
CA PHE A 185 10.78 -4.12 0.33
C PHE A 185 11.72 -2.96 -0.06
N ALA A 186 11.51 -2.48 -1.27
CA ALA A 186 11.71 -1.07 -1.58
C ALA A 186 10.34 -0.40 -1.55
N ILE A 187 10.11 0.44 -0.57
CA ILE A 187 8.96 1.35 -0.55
C ILE A 187 9.52 2.73 -0.84
N SER A 188 9.19 3.26 -2.00
CA SER A 188 9.49 4.64 -2.38
C SER A 188 8.42 5.60 -1.88
#